data_1dc659217d30c50f6acc2d15d9004833
#
_entry.id   1dc659217d30c50f6acc2d15d9004833
#
_cell.length_a   1.000
_cell.length_b   1.000
_cell.length_c   1.000
_cell.angle_alpha   90.00
_cell.angle_beta   90.00
_cell.angle_gamma   90.00
#
_symmetry.space_group_name_H-M   'P 1'
#
loop_
_entity.id
_entity.type
_entity.pdbx_description
1 polymer ?
#
loop_
_entity_poly.entity_id
_entity_poly.type
_entity_poly.pdbx_seq_one_letter_code
_entity_poly.pdbx_strand_id
1 'polypeptide(L)'
;MPDYAFLKTDLINTTENDSTEFATQIPFFITKAEFRLTKDLDDVGLDEYTNVSVSSGNAGAVPLNDRVRIVRNVNFKVSTGTTVTNLLQRTVEYANDYWPVSASTGTPRYYSRRTNSSIKIVPTPVSATTVEIQTASQPLALASATGTSVTTSNYFSEYCYNALFYSCLIEATLYMKDWETLQVWRSEYQNAIQTLRNQARRTRQDDMEVAASPAGGPNTITQAGS
;
A
#
# COMPACT_ATOMS: atom_id res chain seq x y z
N MET A 1 8.11 15.57 13.85
CA MET A 1 8.30 14.37 13.02
C MET A 1 9.17 14.76 11.84
N PRO A 2 10.05 13.89 11.35
CA PRO A 2 10.86 14.20 10.18
C PRO A 2 9.94 14.48 8.96
N ASP A 3 10.13 15.62 8.37
CA ASP A 3 9.43 16.08 7.18
C ASP A 3 10.41 16.26 6.01
N TYR A 4 9.90 16.73 4.89
CA TYR A 4 10.73 17.01 3.71
C TYR A 4 11.89 17.97 4.02
N ALA A 5 11.63 19.03 4.79
CA ALA A 5 12.66 20.04 5.11
C ALA A 5 13.77 19.46 5.98
N PHE A 6 13.39 18.63 6.96
CA PHE A 6 14.32 17.91 7.81
C PHE A 6 15.20 16.95 6.99
N LEU A 7 14.58 16.12 6.14
CA LEU A 7 15.30 15.17 5.29
C LEU A 7 16.26 15.87 4.33
N LYS A 8 15.84 17.00 3.74
CA LYS A 8 16.69 17.81 2.86
C LYS A 8 17.92 18.33 3.60
N THR A 9 17.74 18.88 4.80
CA THR A 9 18.82 19.41 5.62
C THR A 9 19.80 18.32 6.04
N ASP A 10 19.27 17.16 6.43
CA ASP A 10 20.05 16.01 6.86
C ASP A 10 20.91 15.44 5.71
N LEU A 11 20.34 15.39 4.49
CA LEU A 11 21.10 15.00 3.28
C LEU A 11 22.24 15.96 2.96
N ILE A 12 21.99 17.27 2.99
CA ILE A 12 23.02 18.31 2.74
C ILE A 12 24.15 18.19 3.77
N ASN A 13 23.81 18.08 5.04
CA ASN A 13 24.79 17.99 6.13
C ASN A 13 25.64 16.71 6.04
N THR A 14 25.00 15.57 5.71
CA THR A 14 25.73 14.29 5.65
C THR A 14 26.61 14.16 4.42
N THR A 15 26.21 14.77 3.30
CA THR A 15 27.02 14.75 2.06
C THR A 15 28.02 15.91 2.00
N GLU A 16 27.98 16.84 2.97
CA GLU A 16 28.79 18.07 2.99
C GLU A 16 28.74 18.85 1.67
N ASN A 17 27.60 18.75 0.95
CA ASN A 17 27.41 19.37 -0.36
C ASN A 17 26.22 20.32 -0.31
N ASP A 18 26.52 21.61 -0.20
CA ASP A 18 25.55 22.71 -0.14
C ASP A 18 25.35 23.41 -1.50
N SER A 19 25.91 22.86 -2.59
CA SER A 19 25.77 23.44 -3.92
C SER A 19 24.31 23.51 -4.37
N THR A 20 23.97 24.59 -5.06
CA THR A 20 22.62 24.79 -5.60
C THR A 20 22.23 23.67 -6.56
N GLU A 21 23.18 23.14 -7.30
CA GLU A 21 22.97 22.02 -8.24
C GLU A 21 22.55 20.75 -7.48
N PHE A 22 23.25 20.41 -6.40
CA PHE A 22 22.91 19.26 -5.56
C PHE A 22 21.53 19.45 -4.90
N ALA A 23 21.27 20.63 -4.35
CA ALA A 23 20.00 20.92 -3.71
C ALA A 23 18.81 20.79 -4.67
N THR A 24 18.98 21.08 -5.96
CA THR A 24 17.98 20.93 -6.99
C THR A 24 17.70 19.44 -7.32
N GLN A 25 18.67 18.55 -7.10
CA GLN A 25 18.53 17.11 -7.35
C GLN A 25 17.86 16.34 -6.20
N ILE A 26 17.84 16.89 -4.99
CA ILE A 26 17.30 16.22 -3.79
C ILE A 26 15.86 15.69 -4.02
N PRO A 27 14.91 16.42 -4.62
CA PRO A 27 13.57 15.89 -4.88
C PRO A 27 13.59 14.62 -5.74
N PHE A 28 14.51 14.52 -6.69
CA PHE A 28 14.66 13.31 -7.52
C PHE A 28 15.25 12.15 -6.75
N PHE A 29 16.19 12.39 -5.82
CA PHE A 29 16.73 11.35 -4.94
C PHE A 29 15.63 10.80 -4.03
N ILE A 30 14.81 11.68 -3.44
CA ILE A 30 13.68 11.30 -2.59
C ILE A 30 12.67 10.46 -3.38
N THR A 31 12.28 10.90 -4.58
CA THR A 31 11.34 10.15 -5.42
C THR A 31 11.85 8.74 -5.74
N LYS A 32 13.13 8.60 -6.12
CA LYS A 32 13.74 7.29 -6.39
C LYS A 32 13.83 6.42 -5.14
N ALA A 33 14.14 7.03 -3.99
CA ALA A 33 14.19 6.35 -2.70
C ALA A 33 12.80 5.82 -2.30
N GLU A 34 11.76 6.61 -2.44
CA GLU A 34 10.38 6.20 -2.18
C GLU A 34 9.95 5.03 -3.09
N PHE A 35 10.29 5.08 -4.38
CA PHE A 35 10.03 3.96 -5.30
C PHE A 35 10.75 2.67 -4.88
N ARG A 36 12.00 2.77 -4.40
CA ARG A 36 12.75 1.63 -3.89
C ARG A 36 12.10 1.07 -2.64
N LEU A 37 11.82 1.91 -1.65
CA LEU A 37 11.15 1.51 -0.41
C LEU A 37 9.80 0.86 -0.66
N THR A 38 9.01 1.43 -1.55
CA THR A 38 7.69 0.89 -1.91
C THR A 38 7.80 -0.52 -2.48
N LYS A 39 8.89 -0.88 -3.16
CA LYS A 39 9.12 -2.24 -3.68
C LYS A 39 9.66 -3.20 -2.61
N ASP A 40 10.50 -2.68 -1.71
CA ASP A 40 11.21 -3.48 -0.73
C ASP A 40 10.39 -3.75 0.53
N LEU A 41 9.42 -2.88 0.85
CA LEU A 41 8.53 -3.02 1.99
C LEU A 41 7.16 -3.53 1.56
N ASP A 42 6.64 -4.46 2.35
CA ASP A 42 5.26 -4.93 2.32
C ASP A 42 4.72 -4.86 3.75
N ASP A 43 4.37 -3.65 4.17
CA ASP A 43 3.93 -3.34 5.53
C ASP A 43 2.45 -2.94 5.53
N VAL A 44 1.78 -3.19 6.66
CA VAL A 44 0.40 -2.77 6.94
C VAL A 44 0.24 -1.26 6.87
N GLY A 45 1.29 -0.50 7.19
CA GLY A 45 1.29 0.96 7.06
C GLY A 45 1.16 1.49 5.62
N LEU A 46 1.29 0.62 4.62
CA LEU A 46 1.02 0.94 3.21
C LEU A 46 -0.41 0.58 2.78
N ASP A 47 -1.20 -0.01 3.68
CA ASP A 47 -2.57 -0.40 3.38
C ASP A 47 -3.51 0.83 3.42
N GLU A 48 -4.27 0.98 2.36
CA GLU A 48 -5.27 2.04 2.18
C GLU A 48 -6.64 1.40 1.94
N TYR A 49 -7.65 1.90 2.65
CA TYR A 49 -9.03 1.47 2.50
C TYR A 49 -9.81 2.52 1.72
N THR A 50 -10.32 2.16 0.56
CA THR A 50 -11.07 3.07 -0.31
C THR A 50 -12.48 2.55 -0.53
N ASN A 51 -13.48 3.40 -0.31
CA ASN A 51 -14.87 3.10 -0.63
C ASN A 51 -15.21 3.62 -2.03
N VAL A 52 -15.59 2.72 -2.93
CA VAL A 52 -15.94 3.05 -4.32
C VAL A 52 -17.39 2.67 -4.59
N SER A 53 -18.15 3.60 -5.17
CA SER A 53 -19.51 3.31 -5.63
C SER A 53 -19.46 2.48 -6.92
N VAL A 54 -20.13 1.34 -6.91
CA VAL A 54 -20.22 0.41 -8.04
C VAL A 54 -21.67 0.26 -8.48
N SER A 55 -21.91 0.46 -9.76
CA SER A 55 -23.21 0.31 -10.42
C SER A 55 -23.10 -0.61 -11.62
N SER A 56 -24.20 -0.89 -12.27
CA SER A 56 -24.22 -1.65 -13.52
C SER A 56 -23.37 -1.02 -14.63
N GLY A 57 -23.22 0.31 -14.62
CA GLY A 57 -22.46 1.03 -15.62
C GLY A 57 -20.94 0.92 -15.46
N ASN A 58 -20.41 0.72 -14.25
CA ASN A 58 -18.98 0.72 -13.99
C ASN A 58 -18.43 -0.59 -13.39
N ALA A 59 -19.25 -1.59 -13.11
CA ALA A 59 -18.81 -2.88 -12.53
C ALA A 59 -17.75 -3.59 -13.38
N GLY A 60 -17.75 -3.36 -14.69
CA GLY A 60 -16.74 -3.89 -15.62
C GLY A 60 -15.38 -3.22 -15.54
N ALA A 61 -15.28 -2.02 -14.95
CA ALA A 61 -14.06 -1.24 -14.81
C ALA A 61 -14.17 -0.28 -13.61
N VAL A 62 -14.20 -0.83 -12.41
CA VAL A 62 -14.20 -0.03 -11.17
C VAL A 62 -12.83 0.61 -11.00
N PRO A 63 -12.74 1.95 -10.91
CA PRO A 63 -11.46 2.64 -10.85
C PRO A 63 -10.73 2.38 -9.54
N LEU A 64 -9.42 2.26 -9.63
CA LEU A 64 -8.47 2.26 -8.52
C LEU A 64 -7.65 3.54 -8.56
N ASN A 65 -7.14 3.94 -7.41
CA ASN A 65 -6.15 5.01 -7.34
C ASN A 65 -4.87 4.60 -8.11
N ASP A 66 -4.24 5.53 -8.83
CA ASP A 66 -3.02 5.28 -9.61
C ASP A 66 -1.84 4.82 -8.74
N ARG A 67 -1.88 5.10 -7.44
CA ARG A 67 -0.87 4.68 -6.47
C ARG A 67 -1.00 3.23 -6.02
N VAL A 68 -2.09 2.53 -6.39
CA VAL A 68 -2.36 1.15 -5.99
C VAL A 68 -1.40 0.18 -6.66
N ARG A 69 -0.68 -0.58 -5.85
CA ARG A 69 0.22 -1.65 -6.30
C ARG A 69 -0.45 -3.02 -6.25
N ILE A 70 -1.04 -3.34 -5.11
CA ILE A 70 -1.65 -4.64 -4.83
C ILE A 70 -3.06 -4.41 -4.30
N VAL A 71 -4.03 -5.14 -4.81
CA VAL A 71 -5.36 -5.25 -4.21
C VAL A 71 -5.33 -6.43 -3.25
N ARG A 72 -5.51 -6.19 -1.95
CA ARG A 72 -5.48 -7.24 -0.92
C ARG A 72 -6.84 -7.87 -0.72
N ASN A 73 -7.85 -7.03 -0.63
CA ASN A 73 -9.21 -7.49 -0.35
C ASN A 73 -10.24 -6.55 -0.99
N VAL A 74 -11.39 -7.11 -1.34
CA VAL A 74 -12.53 -6.37 -1.88
C VAL A 74 -13.78 -6.83 -1.17
N ASN A 75 -14.38 -5.93 -0.41
CA ASN A 75 -15.57 -6.17 0.39
C ASN A 75 -16.78 -5.49 -0.23
N PHE A 76 -17.79 -6.27 -0.55
CA PHE A 76 -19.08 -5.78 -1.03
C PHE A 76 -19.99 -5.46 0.16
N LYS A 77 -20.47 -4.23 0.26
CA LYS A 77 -21.42 -3.80 1.28
C LYS A 77 -22.81 -3.70 0.66
N VAL A 78 -23.74 -4.53 1.13
CA VAL A 78 -25.14 -4.42 0.69
C VAL A 78 -25.71 -3.11 1.19
N SER A 79 -26.30 -2.34 0.28
CA SER A 79 -26.80 -0.95 0.51
C SER A 79 -27.77 -0.79 1.70
N THR A 80 -28.44 -1.86 2.11
CA THR A 80 -29.49 -1.83 3.16
C THR A 80 -29.13 -2.56 4.45
N GLY A 81 -27.91 -3.10 4.56
CA GLY A 81 -27.53 -3.93 5.70
C GLY A 81 -26.09 -3.75 6.16
N THR A 82 -25.81 -4.24 7.36
CA THR A 82 -24.47 -4.34 7.93
C THR A 82 -23.68 -5.53 7.37
N THR A 83 -24.26 -6.30 6.44
CA THR A 83 -23.64 -7.50 5.89
C THR A 83 -22.56 -7.11 4.89
N VAL A 84 -21.33 -7.50 5.21
CA VAL A 84 -20.17 -7.37 4.34
C VAL A 84 -19.87 -8.74 3.74
N THR A 85 -19.75 -8.80 2.42
CA THR A 85 -19.38 -10.03 1.71
C THR A 85 -18.01 -9.84 1.07
N ASN A 86 -17.06 -10.67 1.44
CA ASN A 86 -15.74 -10.68 0.82
C ASN A 86 -15.84 -11.28 -0.59
N LEU A 87 -15.33 -10.56 -1.58
CA LEU A 87 -15.26 -11.04 -2.96
C LEU A 87 -13.98 -11.85 -3.18
N LEU A 88 -14.10 -13.00 -3.82
CA LEU A 88 -12.96 -13.85 -4.12
C LEU A 88 -12.24 -13.37 -5.40
N GLN A 89 -10.92 -13.29 -5.34
CA GLN A 89 -10.12 -12.95 -6.51
C GLN A 89 -10.13 -14.11 -7.53
N ARG A 90 -10.35 -13.76 -8.80
CA ARG A 90 -10.29 -14.67 -9.95
C ARG A 90 -9.55 -14.01 -11.12
N THR A 91 -9.15 -14.80 -12.11
CA THR A 91 -8.58 -14.26 -13.35
C THR A 91 -9.62 -13.53 -14.19
N VAL A 92 -9.19 -12.69 -15.10
CA VAL A 92 -10.09 -11.92 -15.98
C VAL A 92 -10.86 -12.87 -16.93
N GLU A 93 -10.17 -13.92 -17.39
CA GLU A 93 -10.76 -14.96 -18.26
C GLU A 93 -11.93 -15.67 -17.53
N TYR A 94 -11.67 -16.13 -16.30
CA TYR A 94 -12.72 -16.74 -15.48
C TYR A 94 -13.93 -15.79 -15.27
N ALA A 95 -13.64 -14.51 -14.98
CA ALA A 95 -14.71 -13.53 -14.77
C ALA A 95 -15.52 -13.25 -16.06
N ASN A 96 -14.90 -13.35 -17.23
CA ASN A 96 -15.57 -13.21 -18.52
C ASN A 96 -16.43 -14.43 -18.86
N ASP A 97 -15.91 -15.62 -18.60
CA ASP A 97 -16.64 -16.89 -18.86
C ASP A 97 -17.80 -17.07 -17.88
N TYR A 98 -17.58 -16.73 -16.61
CA TYR A 98 -18.61 -16.82 -15.57
C TYR A 98 -19.74 -15.81 -15.79
N TRP A 99 -19.43 -14.60 -16.27
CA TRP A 99 -20.41 -13.53 -16.49
C TRP A 99 -20.20 -12.85 -17.84
N PRO A 100 -20.57 -13.52 -18.96
CA PRO A 100 -20.31 -13.00 -20.31
C PRO A 100 -21.20 -11.81 -20.67
N VAL A 101 -22.40 -11.70 -20.08
CA VAL A 101 -23.37 -10.64 -20.38
C VAL A 101 -23.34 -9.59 -19.27
N SER A 102 -22.69 -8.47 -19.53
CA SER A 102 -22.55 -7.37 -18.56
C SER A 102 -23.87 -6.67 -18.20
N ALA A 103 -24.87 -6.75 -19.08
CA ALA A 103 -26.21 -6.21 -18.85
C ALA A 103 -27.02 -7.03 -17.83
N SER A 104 -26.71 -8.31 -17.65
CA SER A 104 -27.30 -9.13 -16.61
C SER A 104 -26.82 -8.71 -15.24
N THR A 105 -27.70 -8.72 -14.26
CA THR A 105 -27.37 -8.29 -12.88
C THR A 105 -27.51 -9.45 -11.90
N GLY A 106 -26.73 -9.37 -10.82
CA GLY A 106 -26.74 -10.37 -9.75
C GLY A 106 -25.96 -9.91 -8.53
N THR A 107 -25.86 -10.75 -7.52
CA THR A 107 -25.07 -10.46 -6.32
C THR A 107 -23.58 -10.68 -6.62
N PRO A 108 -22.69 -9.68 -6.46
CA PRO A 108 -21.27 -9.83 -6.65
C PRO A 108 -20.68 -10.93 -5.76
N ARG A 109 -19.77 -11.73 -6.35
CA ARG A 109 -19.07 -12.82 -5.66
C ARG A 109 -17.58 -12.83 -5.94
N TYR A 110 -17.17 -12.34 -7.12
CA TYR A 110 -15.79 -12.39 -7.56
C TYR A 110 -15.33 -11.02 -8.05
N TYR A 111 -14.03 -10.78 -7.93
CA TYR A 111 -13.37 -9.67 -8.60
C TYR A 111 -12.14 -10.14 -9.36
N SER A 112 -11.75 -9.39 -10.37
CA SER A 112 -10.53 -9.63 -11.13
C SER A 112 -9.81 -8.31 -11.40
N ARG A 113 -8.48 -8.33 -11.36
CA ARG A 113 -7.68 -7.15 -11.74
C ARG A 113 -7.64 -7.07 -13.25
N ARG A 114 -8.31 -6.04 -13.80
CA ARG A 114 -8.41 -5.85 -15.26
C ARG A 114 -7.20 -5.09 -15.80
N THR A 115 -6.83 -4.00 -15.13
CA THR A 115 -5.67 -3.16 -15.45
C THR A 115 -4.98 -2.74 -14.16
N ASN A 116 -3.88 -1.98 -14.25
CA ASN A 116 -3.22 -1.41 -13.07
C ASN A 116 -4.14 -0.45 -12.29
N SER A 117 -5.06 0.22 -12.99
CA SER A 117 -5.96 1.25 -12.44
C SER A 117 -7.42 0.81 -12.37
N SER A 118 -7.75 -0.46 -12.59
CA SER A 118 -9.14 -0.91 -12.52
C SER A 118 -9.30 -2.39 -12.17
N ILE A 119 -10.39 -2.70 -11.47
CA ILE A 119 -10.86 -4.06 -11.23
C ILE A 119 -12.22 -4.28 -11.92
N LYS A 120 -12.49 -5.52 -12.26
CA LYS A 120 -13.82 -5.99 -12.70
C LYS A 120 -14.48 -6.73 -11.57
N ILE A 121 -15.76 -6.46 -11.33
CA ILE A 121 -16.59 -7.11 -10.32
C ILE A 121 -17.68 -7.90 -11.04
N VAL A 122 -17.87 -9.15 -10.66
CA VAL A 122 -18.88 -10.04 -11.24
C VAL A 122 -19.57 -10.88 -10.17
N PRO A 123 -20.86 -11.14 -10.32
CA PRO A 123 -21.86 -10.53 -11.23
C PRO A 123 -21.96 -9.01 -11.12
N THR A 124 -22.52 -8.39 -12.15
CA THR A 124 -22.85 -6.95 -12.13
C THR A 124 -23.89 -6.66 -11.06
N PRO A 125 -23.71 -5.69 -10.15
CA PRO A 125 -24.68 -5.37 -9.09
C PRO A 125 -26.05 -4.97 -9.66
N VAL A 126 -27.13 -5.39 -9.00
CA VAL A 126 -28.51 -5.01 -9.35
C VAL A 126 -28.77 -3.52 -9.16
N SER A 127 -28.19 -2.93 -8.11
CA SER A 127 -28.30 -1.51 -7.77
C SER A 127 -26.93 -0.95 -7.43
N ALA A 128 -26.81 0.39 -7.45
CA ALA A 128 -25.61 1.06 -6.99
C ALA A 128 -25.32 0.67 -5.53
N THR A 129 -24.08 0.30 -5.28
CA THR A 129 -23.62 -0.18 -3.98
C THR A 129 -22.22 0.30 -3.70
N THR A 130 -21.80 0.27 -2.45
CA THR A 130 -20.43 0.64 -2.06
C THR A 130 -19.59 -0.62 -1.91
N VAL A 131 -18.43 -0.58 -2.54
CA VAL A 131 -17.39 -1.60 -2.39
C VAL A 131 -16.22 -1.00 -1.67
N GLU A 132 -15.81 -1.63 -0.57
CA GLU A 132 -14.60 -1.28 0.16
C GLU A 132 -13.43 -2.09 -0.40
N ILE A 133 -12.40 -1.40 -0.82
CA ILE A 133 -11.21 -1.99 -1.42
C ILE A 133 -10.03 -1.72 -0.50
N GLN A 134 -9.43 -2.79 0.01
CA GLN A 134 -8.16 -2.74 0.72
C GLN A 134 -7.02 -2.92 -0.27
N THR A 135 -6.13 -1.96 -0.32
CA THR A 135 -5.01 -1.92 -1.26
C THR A 135 -3.71 -1.62 -0.54
N ALA A 136 -2.62 -2.22 -1.01
CA ALA A 136 -1.29 -1.71 -0.69
C ALA A 136 -0.93 -0.65 -1.72
N SER A 137 -0.81 0.58 -1.27
CA SER A 137 -0.62 1.77 -2.10
C SER A 137 0.72 2.44 -1.81
N GLN A 138 1.29 3.07 -2.82
CA GLN A 138 2.42 3.97 -2.61
C GLN A 138 1.92 5.20 -1.84
N PRO A 139 2.59 5.63 -0.77
CA PRO A 139 2.26 6.89 -0.10
C PRO A 139 2.31 8.09 -1.03
N LEU A 140 1.68 9.19 -0.63
CA LEU A 140 1.86 10.47 -1.33
C LEU A 140 3.34 10.85 -1.38
N ALA A 141 3.79 11.37 -2.50
CA ALA A 141 5.18 11.75 -2.69
C ALA A 141 5.59 12.86 -1.70
N LEU A 142 6.74 12.70 -1.08
CA LEU A 142 7.30 13.67 -0.14
C LEU A 142 7.84 14.89 -0.91
N ALA A 143 7.35 16.09 -0.58
CA ALA A 143 7.74 17.33 -1.23
C ALA A 143 7.69 18.53 -0.28
N SER A 144 8.20 19.66 -0.72
CA SER A 144 8.19 20.91 0.04
C SER A 144 6.81 21.56 0.17
N ALA A 145 5.82 21.11 -0.60
CA ALA A 145 4.46 21.62 -0.62
C ALA A 145 3.47 20.48 -0.34
N THR A 146 2.27 20.84 0.10
CA THR A 146 1.14 19.93 0.27
C THR A 146 0.18 20.04 -0.91
N GLY A 147 -0.43 18.92 -1.29
CA GLY A 147 -1.40 18.86 -2.39
C GLY A 147 -2.05 17.50 -2.51
N THR A 148 -2.82 17.29 -3.56
CA THR A 148 -3.51 16.01 -3.80
C THR A 148 -2.57 14.86 -4.14
N SER A 149 -1.38 15.16 -4.64
CA SER A 149 -0.41 14.14 -5.08
C SER A 149 0.90 14.19 -4.30
N VAL A 150 1.11 15.18 -3.42
CA VAL A 150 2.31 15.40 -2.64
C VAL A 150 1.99 15.79 -1.21
N THR A 151 2.92 15.57 -0.29
CA THR A 151 2.79 15.93 1.13
C THR A 151 4.14 16.32 1.72
N THR A 152 4.13 17.07 2.82
CA THR A 152 5.37 17.42 3.55
C THR A 152 5.86 16.31 4.46
N SER A 153 4.98 15.38 4.85
CA SER A 153 5.33 14.15 5.58
C SER A 153 4.50 12.98 5.05
N ASN A 154 5.06 11.77 5.08
CA ASN A 154 4.38 10.56 4.69
C ASN A 154 4.84 9.38 5.56
N TYR A 155 4.25 8.20 5.34
CA TYR A 155 4.56 6.99 6.08
C TYR A 155 6.07 6.69 6.14
N PHE A 156 6.79 6.88 5.04
CA PHE A 156 8.24 6.62 5.01
C PHE A 156 9.03 7.61 5.86
N SER A 157 8.67 8.89 5.84
CA SER A 157 9.35 9.91 6.64
C SER A 157 9.07 9.77 8.13
N GLU A 158 7.88 9.27 8.51
CA GLU A 158 7.46 9.17 9.91
C GLU A 158 7.91 7.86 10.57
N TYR A 159 7.77 6.73 9.88
CA TYR A 159 7.97 5.39 10.46
C TYR A 159 9.20 4.65 9.91
N CYS A 160 9.67 5.02 8.71
CA CYS A 160 10.77 4.34 8.03
C CYS A 160 11.94 5.28 7.74
N TYR A 161 12.13 6.34 8.54
CA TYR A 161 13.05 7.43 8.26
C TYR A 161 14.46 6.96 7.90
N ASN A 162 15.07 6.08 8.70
CA ASN A 162 16.43 5.60 8.44
C ASN A 162 16.55 4.91 7.08
N ALA A 163 15.58 4.09 6.72
CA ALA A 163 15.58 3.42 5.43
C ALA A 163 15.40 4.42 4.26
N LEU A 164 14.53 5.43 4.43
CA LEU A 164 14.36 6.51 3.47
C LEU A 164 15.64 7.32 3.31
N PHE A 165 16.26 7.72 4.41
CA PHE A 165 17.49 8.49 4.44
C PHE A 165 18.66 7.77 3.75
N TYR A 166 18.93 6.51 4.13
CA TYR A 166 19.98 5.72 3.46
C TYR A 166 19.70 5.47 1.99
N SER A 167 18.42 5.27 1.62
CA SER A 167 18.04 5.15 0.22
C SER A 167 18.30 6.43 -0.57
N CYS A 168 18.05 7.61 0.03
CA CYS A 168 18.41 8.91 -0.57
C CYS A 168 19.92 9.09 -0.69
N LEU A 169 20.69 8.71 0.33
CA LEU A 169 22.16 8.76 0.29
C LEU A 169 22.75 7.89 -0.81
N ILE A 170 22.17 6.71 -1.08
CA ILE A 170 22.58 5.87 -2.21
C ILE A 170 22.42 6.63 -3.53
N GLU A 171 21.29 7.31 -3.75
CA GLU A 171 21.07 8.09 -4.98
C GLU A 171 21.99 9.33 -5.05
N ALA A 172 22.20 9.99 -3.91
CA ALA A 172 23.12 11.13 -3.82
C ALA A 172 24.56 10.74 -4.12
N THR A 173 25.07 9.65 -3.55
CA THR A 173 26.43 9.15 -3.82
C THR A 173 26.62 8.70 -5.25
N LEU A 174 25.59 8.10 -5.87
CA LEU A 174 25.60 7.77 -7.30
C LEU A 174 25.69 9.04 -8.17
N TYR A 175 24.98 10.11 -7.78
CA TYR A 175 25.04 11.40 -8.47
C TYR A 175 26.43 12.04 -8.35
N MET A 176 27.00 12.01 -7.15
CA MET A 176 28.37 12.55 -6.87
C MET A 176 29.48 11.65 -7.43
N LYS A 177 29.18 10.44 -7.90
CA LYS A 177 30.14 9.42 -8.38
C LYS A 177 31.11 8.95 -7.29
N ASP A 178 30.67 9.00 -6.03
CA ASP A 178 31.43 8.51 -4.89
C ASP A 178 31.17 7.01 -4.68
N TRP A 179 32.04 6.18 -5.23
CA TRP A 179 31.90 4.74 -5.20
C TRP A 179 32.36 4.11 -3.88
N GLU A 180 33.19 4.82 -3.10
CA GLU A 180 33.74 4.32 -1.85
C GLU A 180 32.66 4.30 -0.76
N THR A 181 31.95 5.40 -0.57
CA THR A 181 30.89 5.50 0.44
C THR A 181 29.59 4.79 0.02
N LEU A 182 29.39 4.56 -1.27
CA LEU A 182 28.19 3.89 -1.80
C LEU A 182 27.93 2.52 -1.16
N GLN A 183 28.98 1.72 -0.92
CA GLN A 183 28.85 0.38 -0.34
C GLN A 183 28.42 0.44 1.12
N VAL A 184 28.89 1.45 1.85
CA VAL A 184 28.49 1.70 3.24
C VAL A 184 26.99 1.98 3.31
N TRP A 185 26.49 2.92 2.50
CA TRP A 185 25.07 3.26 2.48
C TRP A 185 24.17 2.11 2.03
N ARG A 186 24.63 1.29 1.10
CA ARG A 186 23.91 0.07 0.72
C ARG A 186 23.78 -0.93 1.86
N SER A 187 24.86 -1.11 2.64
CA SER A 187 24.85 -1.99 3.81
C SER A 187 23.88 -1.49 4.87
N GLU A 188 23.94 -0.19 5.20
CA GLU A 188 23.06 0.42 6.18
C GLU A 188 21.59 0.38 5.74
N TYR A 189 21.33 0.62 4.46
CA TYR A 189 19.99 0.45 3.88
C TYR A 189 19.47 -0.98 4.06
N GLN A 190 20.28 -1.99 3.76
CA GLN A 190 19.88 -3.40 3.91
C GLN A 190 19.57 -3.75 5.37
N ASN A 191 20.37 -3.25 6.31
CA ASN A 191 20.16 -3.44 7.74
C ASN A 191 18.82 -2.79 8.18
N ALA A 192 18.56 -1.56 7.73
CA ALA A 192 17.33 -0.85 8.03
C ALA A 192 16.08 -1.57 7.45
N ILE A 193 16.14 -1.99 6.19
CA ILE A 193 15.05 -2.74 5.54
C ILE A 193 14.81 -4.09 6.22
N GLN A 194 15.87 -4.80 6.60
CA GLN A 194 15.70 -6.08 7.30
C GLN A 194 15.00 -5.92 8.64
N THR A 195 15.31 -4.86 9.37
CA THR A 195 14.63 -4.54 10.63
C THR A 195 13.14 -4.28 10.41
N LEU A 196 12.79 -3.46 9.42
CA LEU A 196 11.39 -3.17 9.07
C LEU A 196 10.63 -4.42 8.59
N ARG A 197 11.26 -5.26 7.77
CA ARG A 197 10.67 -6.54 7.32
C ARG A 197 10.41 -7.49 8.49
N ASN A 198 11.31 -7.55 9.46
CA ASN A 198 11.12 -8.37 10.65
C ASN A 198 9.96 -7.83 11.52
N GLN A 199 9.83 -6.52 11.61
CA GLN A 199 8.69 -5.89 12.29
C GLN A 199 7.37 -6.20 11.59
N ALA A 200 7.30 -6.04 10.28
CA ALA A 200 6.11 -6.36 9.48
C ALA A 200 5.71 -7.85 9.57
N ARG A 201 6.70 -8.75 9.65
CA ARG A 201 6.45 -10.19 9.84
C ARG A 201 5.86 -10.48 11.21
N ARG A 202 6.34 -9.84 12.29
CA ARG A 202 5.80 -10.04 13.64
C ARG A 202 4.32 -9.67 13.69
N THR A 203 3.95 -8.54 13.16
CA THR A 203 2.54 -8.10 13.09
C THR A 203 1.65 -9.13 12.39
N ARG A 204 2.14 -9.77 11.32
CA ARG A 204 1.38 -10.81 10.59
C ARG A 204 1.38 -12.17 11.28
N GLN A 205 2.44 -12.51 12.03
CA GLN A 205 2.52 -13.78 12.77
C GLN A 205 1.54 -13.81 13.92
N ASP A 206 1.37 -12.71 14.64
CA ASP A 206 0.39 -12.62 15.69
C ASP A 206 -1.03 -12.92 15.18
N ASP A 207 -1.38 -12.44 13.99
CA ASP A 207 -2.67 -12.76 13.35
C ASP A 207 -2.77 -14.24 12.95
N MET A 208 -1.67 -14.86 12.50
CA MET A 208 -1.64 -16.27 12.11
C MET A 208 -1.65 -17.22 13.32
N GLU A 209 -0.97 -16.88 14.40
CA GLU A 209 -0.98 -17.71 15.62
C GLU A 209 -2.38 -17.78 16.24
N VAL A 210 -3.13 -16.69 16.25
CA VAL A 210 -4.53 -16.67 16.67
C VAL A 210 -5.42 -17.52 15.75
N ALA A 211 -5.16 -17.50 14.46
CA ALA A 211 -5.91 -18.30 13.47
C ALA A 211 -5.52 -19.79 13.47
N ALA A 212 -4.27 -20.11 13.82
CA ALA A 212 -3.74 -21.48 13.87
C ALA A 212 -3.94 -22.17 15.22
N SER A 213 -4.43 -21.47 16.23
CA SER A 213 -4.75 -22.06 17.52
C SER A 213 -6.00 -22.95 17.39
N PRO A 214 -5.89 -24.28 17.36
CA PRO A 214 -7.04 -25.18 17.22
C PRO A 214 -7.87 -25.28 18.50
N ALA A 215 -7.57 -24.44 19.47
CA ALA A 215 -8.18 -24.46 20.80
C ALA A 215 -9.16 -23.33 20.98
N GLY A 216 -10.22 -23.38 20.31
CA GLY A 216 -11.32 -22.50 20.56
C GLY A 216 -12.57 -23.03 19.94
N GLY A 217 -12.94 -24.23 20.34
CA GLY A 217 -14.35 -24.54 20.33
C GLY A 217 -15.06 -23.43 21.09
N PRO A 218 -16.29 -23.04 20.70
CA PRO A 218 -16.99 -21.96 21.36
C PRO A 218 -16.93 -22.20 22.86
N ASN A 219 -16.43 -21.23 23.62
CA ASN A 219 -16.53 -21.22 25.05
C ASN A 219 -18.01 -21.34 25.43
N THR A 220 -18.48 -22.52 25.64
CA THR A 220 -19.72 -22.77 26.29
C THR A 220 -19.54 -22.31 27.73
N ILE A 221 -19.90 -21.07 27.99
CA ILE A 221 -20.10 -20.56 29.33
C ILE A 221 -21.29 -21.37 29.88
N THR A 222 -21.00 -22.45 30.56
CA THR A 222 -21.99 -23.15 31.35
C THR A 222 -22.32 -22.22 32.50
N GLN A 223 -23.40 -21.47 32.40
CA GLN A 223 -24.01 -20.84 33.56
C GLN A 223 -24.44 -21.98 34.49
N ALA A 224 -23.72 -22.14 35.61
CA ALA A 224 -24.18 -22.92 36.74
C ALA A 224 -25.42 -22.24 37.29
N GLY A 225 -26.56 -22.82 37.01
CA GLY A 225 -27.82 -22.47 37.67
C GLY A 225 -27.79 -22.99 39.12
N SER A 226 -28.16 -22.16 39.98
CA SER A 226 -28.69 -22.51 41.29
C SER A 226 -30.03 -21.84 41.49
#